data_c3b619f1c3e02d3e23b9fcbca8bf8a7a
#
_entry.id   c3b619f1c3e02d3e23b9fcbca8bf8a7a
#
_cell.length_a   1.000
_cell.length_b   1.000
_cell.length_c   1.000
_cell.angle_alpha   90.00
_cell.angle_beta   90.00
_cell.angle_gamma   90.00
#
_symmetry.space_group_name_H-M   'P 1'
#
loop_
_entity.id
_entity.type
_entity.pdbx_description
1 polymer ?
#
loop_
_entity_poly.entity_id
_entity_poly.type
_entity_poly.pdbx_seq_one_letter_code
_entity_poly.pdbx_strand_id
1 'polypeptide(L)'
;VNRQIQNNTQNDTEFFNMYKDIAYKLYPFEKEIQFSYNAANDCCYNNTSNTIYKIGEVITTYDGQPRYSSITQLASKKDFDKIIRSKLTAPTKQYPLFYTTNNNITLGFGSLTSGGSAYNTTPATGATTGGTGTGLQIGNVVYVGQEVSTFSILNFGTGYTSGDIITILGGNDNATFILNFTNSLVLKISPSPSNTNDIVSVNCLTNPTTPNWDFTIGTVGQYIFNSIGSNSSSVDFQLDVSEQTNIIINILKYFGVVINDPTIIDVAAQEAQATEVNLKS
;
A
#
# COMPACT_ATOMS: atom_id res chain seq x y z
N VAL A 1 -19.29 3.56 -7.94
CA VAL A 1 -19.58 2.17 -7.54
C VAL A 1 -20.69 2.14 -6.49
N ASN A 2 -20.52 2.75 -5.32
CA ASN A 2 -21.58 2.76 -4.27
C ASN A 2 -22.89 3.43 -4.71
N ARG A 3 -22.88 4.44 -5.61
CA ARG A 3 -24.10 5.07 -6.14
C ARG A 3 -24.89 4.16 -7.08
N GLN A 4 -24.20 3.33 -7.88
CA GLN A 4 -24.88 2.37 -8.76
C GLN A 4 -25.58 1.27 -7.96
N ILE A 5 -24.96 0.79 -6.88
CA ILE A 5 -25.56 -0.22 -5.99
C ILE A 5 -26.81 0.32 -5.30
N GLN A 6 -26.85 1.61 -4.93
CA GLN A 6 -28.01 2.21 -4.27
C GLN A 6 -29.21 2.47 -5.18
N ASN A 7 -29.00 2.64 -6.49
CA ASN A 7 -30.08 2.97 -7.42
C ASN A 7 -30.83 1.76 -7.99
N ASN A 8 -30.31 0.53 -7.86
CA ASN A 8 -30.87 -0.69 -8.47
C ASN A 8 -31.46 -1.67 -7.44
N THR A 9 -32.13 -1.20 -6.43
CA THR A 9 -32.77 -2.07 -5.40
C THR A 9 -34.08 -2.74 -5.87
N GLN A 10 -34.48 -2.56 -7.13
CA GLN A 10 -35.79 -3.05 -7.60
C GLN A 10 -35.79 -4.41 -8.30
N ASN A 11 -34.60 -4.97 -8.64
CA ASN A 11 -34.54 -6.26 -9.32
C ASN A 11 -33.39 -7.13 -8.74
N ASP A 12 -33.74 -8.12 -7.93
CA ASP A 12 -32.79 -8.98 -7.21
C ASP A 12 -31.75 -9.64 -8.12
N THR A 13 -32.13 -10.02 -9.34
CA THR A 13 -31.23 -10.70 -10.28
C THR A 13 -30.25 -9.75 -10.93
N GLU A 14 -30.68 -8.56 -11.29
CA GLU A 14 -29.79 -7.52 -11.86
C GLU A 14 -28.84 -6.98 -10.79
N PHE A 15 -29.33 -6.80 -9.58
CA PHE A 15 -28.49 -6.40 -8.44
C PHE A 15 -27.39 -7.44 -8.17
N PHE A 16 -27.72 -8.74 -8.21
CA PHE A 16 -26.76 -9.80 -7.98
C PHE A 16 -25.69 -9.88 -9.10
N ASN A 17 -26.08 -9.70 -10.36
CA ASN A 17 -25.15 -9.67 -11.49
C ASN A 17 -24.24 -8.43 -11.42
N MET A 18 -24.80 -7.27 -11.13
CA MET A 18 -24.03 -6.04 -10.97
C MET A 18 -23.04 -6.14 -9.80
N TYR A 19 -23.45 -6.74 -8.67
CA TYR A 19 -22.56 -6.96 -7.54
C TYR A 19 -21.38 -7.86 -7.91
N LYS A 20 -21.62 -8.95 -8.66
CA LYS A 20 -20.55 -9.82 -9.16
C LYS A 20 -19.60 -9.07 -10.10
N ASP A 21 -20.14 -8.33 -11.04
CA ASP A 21 -19.34 -7.55 -11.99
C ASP A 21 -18.43 -6.54 -11.27
N ILE A 22 -18.97 -5.85 -10.28
CA ILE A 22 -18.20 -4.92 -9.45
C ILE A 22 -17.12 -5.66 -8.66
N ALA A 23 -17.43 -6.81 -8.08
CA ALA A 23 -16.47 -7.61 -7.36
C ALA A 23 -15.32 -8.07 -8.27
N TYR A 24 -15.60 -8.55 -9.48
CA TYR A 24 -14.57 -8.90 -10.45
C TYR A 24 -13.69 -7.72 -10.84
N LYS A 25 -14.27 -6.54 -11.05
CA LYS A 25 -13.52 -5.31 -11.38
C LYS A 25 -12.67 -4.79 -10.23
N LEU A 26 -13.04 -5.08 -8.98
CA LEU A 26 -12.29 -4.70 -7.78
C LEU A 26 -11.22 -5.72 -7.40
N TYR A 27 -11.35 -6.97 -7.83
CA TYR A 27 -10.44 -8.06 -7.46
C TYR A 27 -8.95 -7.74 -7.64
N PRO A 28 -8.48 -7.07 -8.71
CA PRO A 28 -7.06 -6.73 -8.86
C PRO A 28 -6.53 -5.78 -7.77
N PHE A 29 -7.42 -5.05 -7.10
CA PHE A 29 -7.09 -4.07 -6.07
C PHE A 29 -7.30 -4.59 -4.65
N GLU A 30 -7.98 -5.72 -4.50
CA GLU A 30 -8.17 -6.38 -3.22
C GLU A 30 -6.88 -7.10 -2.82
N LYS A 31 -6.34 -6.73 -1.66
CA LYS A 31 -5.13 -7.35 -1.11
C LYS A 31 -5.28 -7.57 0.37
N GLU A 32 -4.74 -8.70 0.81
CA GLU A 32 -4.48 -8.94 2.21
C GLU A 32 -3.05 -8.49 2.55
N ILE A 33 -2.94 -7.53 3.46
CA ILE A 33 -1.66 -6.96 3.88
C ILE A 33 -1.46 -7.22 5.36
N GLN A 34 -0.31 -7.75 5.73
CA GLN A 34 0.08 -7.87 7.13
C GLN A 34 0.65 -6.55 7.64
N PHE A 35 0.09 -6.08 8.75
CA PHE A 35 0.54 -4.88 9.44
C PHE A 35 1.55 -5.24 10.52
N SER A 36 2.59 -4.43 10.63
CA SER A 36 3.60 -4.56 11.66
C SER A 36 3.21 -3.76 12.90
N TYR A 37 3.47 -4.31 14.09
CA TYR A 37 3.23 -3.61 15.34
C TYR A 37 4.44 -2.76 15.74
N ASN A 38 4.19 -1.52 16.11
CA ASN A 38 5.18 -0.60 16.67
C ASN A 38 4.91 -0.39 18.16
N ALA A 39 5.77 -0.96 19.01
CA ALA A 39 5.63 -0.88 20.45
C ALA A 39 5.80 0.54 21.01
N ALA A 40 6.63 1.38 20.39
CA ALA A 40 6.88 2.75 20.87
C ALA A 40 5.63 3.63 20.76
N ASN A 41 4.83 3.43 19.72
CA ASN A 41 3.61 4.20 19.46
C ASN A 41 2.34 3.41 19.78
N ASP A 42 2.47 2.14 20.20
CA ASP A 42 1.36 1.22 20.43
C ASP A 42 0.36 1.21 19.27
N CYS A 43 0.84 0.91 18.09
CA CYS A 43 0.05 0.94 16.86
C CYS A 43 0.52 -0.06 15.82
N CYS A 44 -0.40 -0.46 14.94
CA CYS A 44 -0.10 -1.30 13.79
C CYS A 44 -0.10 -0.45 12.51
N TYR A 45 0.81 -0.74 11.61
CA TYR A 45 1.01 0.03 10.40
C TYR A 45 1.35 -0.85 9.18
N ASN A 46 1.04 -0.32 8.03
CA ASN A 46 1.44 -0.92 6.77
C ASN A 46 2.92 -0.60 6.49
N ASN A 47 3.78 -1.62 6.46
CA ASN A 47 5.19 -1.48 6.11
C ASN A 47 5.48 -1.77 4.63
N THR A 48 4.46 -1.91 3.81
CA THR A 48 4.60 -2.15 2.37
C THR A 48 4.45 -0.84 1.58
N SER A 49 4.94 -0.84 0.34
CA SER A 49 4.79 0.31 -0.58
C SER A 49 3.36 0.50 -1.11
N ASN A 50 2.44 -0.40 -0.77
CA ASN A 50 1.07 -0.31 -1.24
C ASN A 50 0.31 0.83 -0.56
N THR A 51 -0.21 1.75 -1.35
CA THR A 51 -1.09 2.81 -0.85
C THR A 51 -2.49 2.26 -0.69
N ILE A 52 -2.99 2.24 0.54
CA ILE A 52 -4.32 1.73 0.88
C ILE A 52 -5.36 2.82 0.56
N TYR A 53 -6.33 2.48 -0.28
CA TYR A 53 -7.47 3.33 -0.57
C TYR A 53 -8.57 3.20 0.50
N LYS A 54 -8.90 1.95 0.85
CA LYS A 54 -9.95 1.66 1.83
C LYS A 54 -9.62 0.38 2.59
N ILE A 55 -9.82 0.42 3.92
CA ILE A 55 -9.79 -0.77 4.77
C ILE A 55 -11.12 -1.52 4.64
N GLY A 56 -11.04 -2.82 4.46
CA GLY A 56 -12.15 -3.75 4.61
C GLY A 56 -12.15 -4.38 6.00
N GLU A 57 -11.84 -5.66 6.07
CA GLU A 57 -11.82 -6.44 7.31
C GLU A 57 -10.43 -6.44 7.93
N VAL A 58 -10.37 -6.36 9.25
CA VAL A 58 -9.14 -6.48 10.03
C VAL A 58 -9.23 -7.74 10.88
N ILE A 59 -8.27 -8.65 10.73
CA ILE A 59 -8.17 -9.90 11.50
C ILE A 59 -6.94 -9.81 12.38
N THR A 60 -7.14 -9.94 13.68
CA THR A 60 -6.03 -10.00 14.63
C THR A 60 -5.89 -11.41 15.18
N THR A 61 -4.72 -11.99 15.02
CA THR A 61 -4.36 -13.30 15.54
C THR A 61 -3.38 -13.11 16.69
N TYR A 62 -3.80 -13.48 17.89
CA TYR A 62 -2.97 -13.42 19.09
C TYR A 62 -2.33 -14.78 19.32
N ASP A 63 -1.03 -14.79 19.50
CA ASP A 63 -0.29 -15.99 19.90
C ASP A 63 -0.54 -16.32 21.37
N GLY A 64 -0.51 -17.62 21.69
CA GLY A 64 -0.74 -18.11 23.04
C GLY A 64 -1.47 -19.46 23.05
N GLN A 65 -1.76 -19.94 24.24
CA GLN A 65 -2.57 -21.14 24.45
C GLN A 65 -3.82 -20.76 25.27
N PRO A 66 -5.01 -20.75 24.68
CA PRO A 66 -5.33 -20.99 23.27
C PRO A 66 -4.97 -19.82 22.34
N ARG A 67 -4.72 -20.11 21.07
CA ARG A 67 -4.52 -19.12 20.03
C ARG A 67 -5.87 -18.52 19.63
N TYR A 68 -5.97 -17.20 19.59
CA TYR A 68 -7.18 -16.49 19.17
C TYR A 68 -6.94 -15.81 17.83
N SER A 69 -7.81 -16.10 16.86
CA SER A 69 -7.89 -15.37 15.59
C SER A 69 -9.30 -14.83 15.47
N SER A 70 -9.46 -13.53 15.46
CA SER A 70 -10.76 -12.87 15.54
C SER A 70 -10.84 -11.68 14.59
N ILE A 71 -12.04 -11.47 14.07
CA ILE A 71 -12.36 -10.22 13.35
C ILE A 71 -12.33 -9.08 14.36
N THR A 72 -11.50 -8.08 14.08
CA THR A 72 -11.35 -6.91 14.93
C THR A 72 -12.38 -5.88 14.54
N GLN A 73 -13.21 -5.44 15.50
CA GLN A 73 -14.31 -4.53 15.23
C GLN A 73 -13.83 -3.07 15.12
N LEU A 74 -14.33 -2.36 14.12
CA LEU A 74 -14.06 -0.93 13.95
C LEU A 74 -14.90 -0.12 14.96
N ALA A 75 -14.25 0.79 15.67
CA ALA A 75 -14.88 1.77 16.52
C ALA A 75 -14.50 3.20 16.14
N SER A 76 -15.32 4.17 16.54
CA SER A 76 -14.86 5.55 16.53
C SER A 76 -13.80 5.76 17.63
N LYS A 77 -12.87 6.71 17.44
CA LYS A 77 -11.87 7.01 18.47
C LYS A 77 -12.52 7.29 19.85
N LYS A 78 -13.63 8.02 19.86
CA LYS A 78 -14.36 8.37 21.08
C LYS A 78 -14.93 7.15 21.79
N ASP A 79 -15.48 6.20 21.04
CA ASP A 79 -16.06 4.97 21.60
C ASP A 79 -14.96 4.01 22.04
N PHE A 80 -13.90 3.91 21.24
CA PHE A 80 -12.69 3.14 21.61
C PHE A 80 -12.15 3.59 22.98
N ASP A 81 -11.93 4.90 23.17
CA ASP A 81 -11.41 5.46 24.44
C ASP A 81 -12.36 5.21 25.62
N LYS A 82 -13.68 5.14 25.40
CA LYS A 82 -14.66 4.81 26.45
C LYS A 82 -14.63 3.33 26.79
N ILE A 83 -14.62 2.47 25.79
CA ILE A 83 -14.73 1.02 25.93
C ILE A 83 -13.48 0.47 26.63
N ILE A 84 -12.29 0.92 26.27
CA ILE A 84 -11.03 0.44 26.90
C ILE A 84 -10.92 0.82 28.39
N ARG A 85 -11.57 1.90 28.82
CA ARG A 85 -11.57 2.36 30.23
C ARG A 85 -12.56 1.61 31.11
N SER A 86 -13.50 0.91 30.52
CA SER A 86 -14.53 0.17 31.25
C SER A 86 -14.05 -1.24 31.58
N LYS A 87 -13.99 -1.60 32.84
CA LYS A 87 -13.62 -2.96 33.27
C LYS A 87 -14.59 -4.03 32.77
N LEU A 88 -15.84 -3.67 32.48
CA LEU A 88 -16.88 -4.60 32.06
C LEU A 88 -16.88 -4.84 30.54
N THR A 89 -16.56 -3.81 29.77
CA THR A 89 -16.64 -3.85 28.29
C THR A 89 -15.28 -3.77 27.62
N ALA A 90 -14.18 -3.83 28.39
CA ALA A 90 -12.82 -3.78 27.84
C ALA A 90 -12.63 -4.87 26.78
N PRO A 91 -12.00 -4.56 25.64
CA PRO A 91 -11.75 -5.52 24.60
C PRO A 91 -10.90 -6.69 25.09
N THR A 92 -11.17 -7.86 24.56
CA THR A 92 -10.43 -9.09 24.85
C THR A 92 -9.79 -9.62 23.57
N LYS A 93 -8.87 -10.57 23.67
CA LYS A 93 -8.27 -11.23 22.50
C LYS A 93 -9.30 -11.93 21.60
N GLN A 94 -10.45 -12.29 22.18
CA GLN A 94 -11.57 -12.91 21.46
C GLN A 94 -12.46 -11.88 20.76
N TYR A 95 -12.56 -10.68 21.32
CA TYR A 95 -13.35 -9.55 20.82
C TYR A 95 -12.47 -8.29 20.76
N PRO A 96 -11.50 -8.25 19.88
CA PRO A 96 -10.62 -7.10 19.74
C PRO A 96 -11.34 -5.93 19.06
N LEU A 97 -10.87 -4.74 19.35
CA LEU A 97 -11.40 -3.48 18.84
C LEU A 97 -10.29 -2.67 18.20
N PHE A 98 -10.59 -1.95 17.11
CA PHE A 98 -9.62 -1.03 16.51
C PHE A 98 -10.25 0.29 16.11
N TYR A 99 -9.44 1.31 15.96
CA TYR A 99 -9.79 2.51 15.23
C TYR A 99 -8.64 2.92 14.31
N THR A 100 -9.00 3.64 13.25
CA THR A 100 -8.03 4.19 12.31
C THR A 100 -7.66 5.61 12.71
N THR A 101 -6.40 5.96 12.61
CA THR A 101 -5.95 7.33 12.77
C THR A 101 -5.10 7.73 11.59
N ASN A 102 -5.36 8.94 11.07
CA ASN A 102 -4.50 9.58 10.08
C ASN A 102 -3.33 10.32 10.75
N ASN A 103 -2.98 9.93 11.97
CA ASN A 103 -1.78 10.48 12.56
C ASN A 103 -0.64 10.18 11.59
N ASN A 104 0.07 11.24 11.23
CA ASN A 104 1.37 11.19 10.58
C ASN A 104 2.36 10.46 11.50
N ILE A 105 2.13 9.17 11.72
CA ILE A 105 3.21 8.30 12.11
C ILE A 105 3.97 8.14 10.81
N THR A 106 4.92 8.98 10.70
CA THR A 106 5.88 9.03 9.63
C THR A 106 6.64 7.73 9.69
N LEU A 107 6.17 6.75 8.91
CA LEU A 107 6.87 5.48 8.80
C LEU A 107 7.93 5.68 7.75
N GLY A 108 9.15 5.70 8.22
CA GLY A 108 10.31 5.70 7.37
C GLY A 108 10.53 4.31 6.80
N PHE A 109 10.80 4.22 5.53
CA PHE A 109 11.47 3.08 4.96
C PHE A 109 12.83 3.53 4.42
N GLY A 110 13.84 2.67 4.60
CA GLY A 110 15.16 2.95 4.09
C GLY A 110 15.29 2.46 2.65
N SER A 111 15.57 3.36 1.73
CA SER A 111 16.02 2.99 0.39
C SER A 111 17.54 2.97 0.36
N LEU A 112 18.13 1.78 0.26
CA LEU A 112 19.58 1.62 0.25
C LEU A 112 20.18 2.39 -0.95
N THR A 113 21.11 3.30 -0.65
CA THR A 113 21.80 4.11 -1.64
C THR A 113 23.18 3.55 -1.94
N SER A 114 23.85 3.02 -0.92
CA SER A 114 25.14 2.37 -1.03
C SER A 114 25.23 1.21 -0.04
N GLY A 115 25.63 0.04 -0.50
CA GLY A 115 25.87 -1.14 0.34
C GLY A 115 27.09 -1.04 1.22
N GLY A 116 27.97 -0.07 0.96
CA GLY A 116 29.22 0.12 1.69
C GLY A 116 30.26 -0.97 1.42
N SER A 117 31.16 -1.16 2.39
CA SER A 117 32.23 -2.17 2.28
C SER A 117 32.66 -2.71 3.64
N ALA A 118 33.29 -3.88 3.64
CA ALA A 118 33.86 -4.54 4.81
C ALA A 118 32.84 -5.00 5.88
N TYR A 119 31.56 -5.05 5.56
CA TYR A 119 30.50 -5.50 6.49
C TYR A 119 30.54 -7.02 6.76
N ASN A 120 31.25 -7.79 5.98
CA ASN A 120 31.49 -9.22 6.23
C ASN A 120 32.50 -9.45 7.37
N THR A 121 33.41 -8.51 7.60
CA THR A 121 34.43 -8.57 8.65
C THR A 121 34.01 -7.83 9.92
N THR A 122 33.29 -6.73 9.75
CA THR A 122 32.75 -5.92 10.83
C THR A 122 31.25 -5.72 10.61
N PRO A 123 30.39 -6.65 11.06
CA PRO A 123 28.95 -6.57 10.84
C PRO A 123 28.33 -5.30 11.38
N ALA A 124 27.23 -4.88 10.78
CA ALA A 124 26.46 -3.72 11.26
C ALA A 124 26.01 -3.92 12.73
N THR A 125 26.18 -2.90 13.53
CA THR A 125 25.87 -2.94 14.97
C THR A 125 24.37 -2.74 15.25
N GLY A 126 23.58 -2.41 14.22
CA GLY A 126 22.18 -2.00 14.36
C GLY A 126 22.01 -0.51 14.69
N ALA A 127 23.10 0.18 15.06
CA ALA A 127 23.09 1.62 15.24
C ALA A 127 23.29 2.36 13.93
N THR A 128 22.80 3.58 13.86
CA THR A 128 22.91 4.45 12.69
C THR A 128 23.36 5.84 13.09
N THR A 129 23.89 6.60 12.13
CA THR A 129 24.26 8.00 12.28
C THR A 129 23.86 8.80 11.05
N GLY A 130 23.79 10.13 11.17
CA GLY A 130 23.38 11.03 10.09
C GLY A 130 21.90 11.42 10.13
N GLY A 131 21.50 12.26 9.19
CA GLY A 131 20.16 12.85 9.16
C GLY A 131 19.94 13.93 10.23
N THR A 132 18.70 14.41 10.32
CA THR A 132 18.29 15.49 11.25
C THR A 132 17.81 14.98 12.61
N GLY A 133 17.54 13.69 12.72
CA GLY A 133 16.98 13.05 13.92
C GLY A 133 17.99 12.26 14.75
N THR A 134 17.47 11.54 15.73
CA THR A 134 18.24 10.67 16.63
C THR A 134 17.50 9.39 16.96
N GLY A 135 18.24 8.32 17.31
CA GLY A 135 17.69 7.08 17.87
C GLY A 135 17.14 6.11 16.83
N LEU A 136 17.42 6.28 15.55
CA LEU A 136 17.07 5.29 14.53
C LEU A 136 17.93 4.04 14.70
N GLN A 137 17.27 2.87 14.66
CA GLN A 137 17.94 1.57 14.76
C GLN A 137 17.48 0.65 13.65
N ILE A 138 18.40 -0.12 13.12
CA ILE A 138 18.15 -1.14 12.11
C ILE A 138 18.40 -2.55 12.64
N GLY A 139 17.86 -3.55 11.96
CA GLY A 139 18.12 -4.96 12.24
C GLY A 139 17.89 -5.82 11.03
N ASN A 140 18.02 -7.14 11.20
CA ASN A 140 17.87 -8.12 10.13
C ASN A 140 18.71 -7.76 8.89
N VAL A 141 19.96 -7.30 9.13
CA VAL A 141 20.84 -6.88 8.06
C VAL A 141 21.36 -8.09 7.30
N VAL A 142 21.12 -8.12 6.00
CA VAL A 142 21.61 -9.17 5.09
C VAL A 142 22.75 -8.62 4.27
N TYR A 143 23.80 -9.41 4.11
CA TYR A 143 25.01 -9.05 3.38
C TYR A 143 25.14 -9.86 2.10
N VAL A 144 25.62 -9.22 1.04
CA VAL A 144 26.04 -9.88 -0.20
C VAL A 144 27.50 -9.50 -0.46
N GLY A 145 28.38 -10.48 -0.37
CA GLY A 145 29.83 -10.20 -0.40
C GLY A 145 30.26 -9.41 0.84
N GLN A 146 30.73 -8.19 0.62
CA GLN A 146 31.17 -7.28 1.69
C GLN A 146 30.21 -6.11 1.94
N GLU A 147 29.08 -6.11 1.26
CA GLU A 147 28.13 -5.00 1.23
C GLU A 147 26.82 -5.36 1.96
N VAL A 148 26.16 -4.36 2.52
CA VAL A 148 24.77 -4.46 3.00
C VAL A 148 23.86 -4.58 1.78
N SER A 149 23.01 -5.59 1.75
CA SER A 149 22.03 -5.82 0.68
C SER A 149 20.63 -5.40 1.09
N THR A 150 20.18 -5.85 2.27
CA THR A 150 18.87 -5.49 2.81
C THR A 150 18.94 -5.33 4.34
N PHE A 151 18.01 -4.60 4.89
CA PHE A 151 17.85 -4.41 6.32
C PHE A 151 16.40 -4.07 6.65
N SER A 152 16.04 -4.13 7.92
CA SER A 152 14.78 -3.62 8.45
C SER A 152 15.02 -2.50 9.46
N ILE A 153 14.11 -1.53 9.53
CA ILE A 153 14.15 -0.50 10.58
C ILE A 153 13.41 -1.06 11.79
N LEU A 154 14.10 -1.17 12.92
CA LEU A 154 13.53 -1.64 14.20
C LEU A 154 12.94 -0.48 15.01
N ASN A 155 13.60 0.67 14.98
CA ASN A 155 13.16 1.88 15.67
C ASN A 155 13.43 3.08 14.76
N PHE A 156 12.41 3.89 14.54
CA PHE A 156 12.52 5.07 13.66
C PHE A 156 13.15 6.28 14.34
N GLY A 157 13.38 6.22 15.64
CA GLY A 157 13.88 7.39 16.38
C GLY A 157 12.91 8.57 16.33
N THR A 158 13.44 9.78 16.49
CA THR A 158 12.65 11.02 16.48
C THR A 158 13.40 12.13 15.76
N GLY A 159 12.65 13.06 15.16
CA GLY A 159 13.22 14.28 14.57
C GLY A 159 13.79 14.14 13.17
N TYR A 160 13.67 12.99 12.53
CA TYR A 160 14.09 12.80 11.13
C TYR A 160 13.11 13.44 10.14
N THR A 161 13.64 13.83 8.98
CA THR A 161 12.85 14.34 7.85
C THR A 161 12.98 13.42 6.64
N SER A 162 11.98 13.46 5.76
CA SER A 162 12.03 12.66 4.51
C SER A 162 13.17 13.16 3.63
N GLY A 163 13.97 12.22 3.13
CA GLY A 163 15.17 12.52 2.36
C GLY A 163 16.46 12.53 3.19
N ASP A 164 16.38 12.35 4.51
CA ASP A 164 17.56 12.21 5.35
C ASP A 164 18.44 11.05 4.89
N ILE A 165 19.75 11.29 4.76
CA ILE A 165 20.74 10.27 4.46
C ILE A 165 21.28 9.72 5.77
N ILE A 166 21.10 8.41 5.94
CA ILE A 166 21.48 7.69 7.16
C ILE A 166 22.62 6.74 6.85
N THR A 167 23.64 6.72 7.69
CA THR A 167 24.77 5.79 7.60
C THR A 167 24.58 4.64 8.58
N ILE A 168 24.81 3.43 8.12
CA ILE A 168 24.82 2.20 8.91
C ILE A 168 26.19 2.04 9.55
N LEU A 169 26.22 1.94 10.87
CA LEU A 169 27.47 1.74 11.60
C LEU A 169 27.94 0.28 11.54
N GLY A 170 29.19 0.09 11.18
CA GLY A 170 29.84 -1.19 10.92
C GLY A 170 30.60 -1.15 9.60
N GLY A 171 31.34 -2.20 9.26
CA GLY A 171 32.20 -2.18 8.10
C GLY A 171 33.16 -0.99 8.12
N ASN A 172 33.16 -0.22 7.05
CA ASN A 172 33.91 1.04 6.95
C ASN A 172 33.00 2.27 7.20
N ASP A 173 31.82 2.10 7.83
CA ASP A 173 30.82 3.15 8.10
C ASP A 173 30.40 3.92 6.83
N ASN A 174 30.26 3.21 5.72
CA ASN A 174 29.99 3.80 4.41
C ASN A 174 28.74 3.22 3.69
N ALA A 175 28.02 2.30 4.31
CA ALA A 175 26.69 1.94 3.83
C ALA A 175 25.68 3.03 4.17
N THR A 176 24.95 3.50 3.18
CA THR A 176 23.99 4.59 3.36
C THR A 176 22.63 4.25 2.76
N PHE A 177 21.60 4.80 3.37
CA PHE A 177 20.24 4.74 2.83
C PHE A 177 19.53 6.08 3.00
N ILE A 178 18.55 6.33 2.15
CA ILE A 178 17.68 7.50 2.27
C ILE A 178 16.48 7.10 3.10
N LEU A 179 16.21 7.83 4.16
CA LEU A 179 15.02 7.66 4.99
C LEU A 179 13.85 8.43 4.35
N ASN A 180 12.87 7.70 3.88
CA ASN A 180 11.66 8.25 3.28
C ASN A 180 10.48 8.03 4.21
N PHE A 181 9.62 9.03 4.29
CA PHE A 181 8.44 8.97 5.12
C PHE A 181 7.19 8.99 4.26
N THR A 182 6.32 8.01 4.44
CA THR A 182 5.00 8.00 3.84
C THR A 182 3.94 8.16 4.92
N ASN A 183 2.90 8.93 4.61
CA ASN A 183 1.70 8.96 5.44
C ASN A 183 1.05 7.57 5.37
N SER A 184 1.34 6.73 6.32
CA SER A 184 0.78 5.41 6.38
C SER A 184 -0.48 5.41 7.24
N LEU A 185 -1.46 4.65 6.78
CA LEU A 185 -2.64 4.35 7.57
C LEU A 185 -2.22 3.57 8.82
N VAL A 186 -2.66 4.04 9.97
CA VAL A 186 -2.32 3.48 11.27
C VAL A 186 -3.56 2.94 11.95
N LEU A 187 -3.45 1.74 12.50
CA LEU A 187 -4.47 1.09 13.30
C LEU A 187 -4.04 1.07 14.78
N LYS A 188 -4.90 1.55 15.64
CA LYS A 188 -4.80 1.31 17.08
C LYS A 188 -5.70 0.15 17.45
N ILE A 189 -5.13 -0.94 17.95
CA ILE A 189 -5.84 -2.18 18.28
C ILE A 189 -5.80 -2.40 19.80
N SER A 190 -6.89 -2.84 20.36
CA SER A 190 -6.96 -3.26 21.76
C SER A 190 -7.63 -4.64 21.86
N PRO A 191 -7.02 -5.60 22.59
CA PRO A 191 -5.68 -5.57 23.19
C PRO A 191 -4.57 -5.41 22.16
N SER A 192 -3.45 -4.75 22.55
CA SER A 192 -2.32 -4.54 21.65
C SER A 192 -1.67 -5.87 21.25
N PRO A 193 -1.42 -6.11 19.94
CA PRO A 193 -0.74 -7.31 19.47
C PRO A 193 0.78 -7.19 19.70
N SER A 194 1.20 -7.32 20.95
CA SER A 194 2.56 -7.02 21.41
C SER A 194 3.53 -8.20 21.36
N ASN A 195 3.04 -9.42 21.14
CA ASN A 195 3.91 -10.59 20.96
C ASN A 195 4.50 -10.62 19.55
N THR A 196 5.72 -11.14 19.44
CA THR A 196 6.41 -11.29 18.13
C THR A 196 5.67 -12.18 17.14
N ASN A 197 4.83 -13.07 17.62
CA ASN A 197 4.03 -14.00 16.79
C ASN A 197 2.58 -13.55 16.61
N ASP A 198 2.20 -12.39 17.16
CA ASP A 198 0.89 -11.81 16.89
C ASP A 198 0.86 -11.29 15.44
N ILE A 199 -0.24 -11.57 14.74
CA ILE A 199 -0.40 -11.21 13.33
C ILE A 199 -1.62 -10.32 13.19
N VAL A 200 -1.46 -9.21 12.46
CA VAL A 200 -2.57 -8.35 12.06
C VAL A 200 -2.67 -8.37 10.55
N SER A 201 -3.70 -9.05 10.03
CA SER A 201 -4.02 -9.11 8.60
C SER A 201 -5.14 -8.13 8.30
N VAL A 202 -4.95 -7.33 7.27
CA VAL A 202 -5.91 -6.32 6.82
C VAL A 202 -6.29 -6.58 5.37
N ASN A 203 -7.56 -6.91 5.15
CA ASN A 203 -8.13 -6.93 3.82
C ASN A 203 -8.41 -5.49 3.39
N CYS A 204 -7.85 -5.06 2.30
CA CYS A 204 -7.96 -3.67 1.86
C CYS A 204 -8.03 -3.54 0.35
N LEU A 205 -8.59 -2.43 -0.10
CA LEU A 205 -8.47 -1.97 -1.47
C LEU A 205 -7.23 -1.08 -1.58
N THR A 206 -6.37 -1.39 -2.52
CA THR A 206 -5.17 -0.59 -2.79
C THR A 206 -5.41 0.34 -3.98
N ASN A 207 -4.71 1.47 -4.00
CA ASN A 207 -4.68 2.31 -5.19
C ASN A 207 -3.94 1.58 -6.32
N PRO A 208 -4.40 1.71 -7.57
CA PRO A 208 -3.66 1.19 -8.71
C PRO A 208 -2.30 1.88 -8.83
N THR A 209 -1.30 1.15 -9.31
CA THR A 209 -0.03 1.75 -9.69
C THR A 209 -0.23 2.68 -10.88
N THR A 210 0.48 3.80 -10.89
CA THR A 210 0.42 4.72 -12.03
C THR A 210 0.99 4.03 -13.26
N PRO A 211 0.22 3.90 -14.36
CA PRO A 211 0.74 3.32 -15.59
C PRO A 211 1.84 4.21 -16.17
N ASN A 212 2.86 3.58 -16.70
CA ASN A 212 3.99 4.27 -17.33
C ASN A 212 4.35 3.58 -18.63
N TRP A 213 4.56 4.38 -19.69
CA TRP A 213 5.02 3.89 -20.98
C TRP A 213 6.47 4.28 -21.18
N ASP A 214 7.34 3.29 -21.12
CA ASP A 214 8.76 3.45 -21.38
C ASP A 214 9.09 3.13 -22.84
N PHE A 215 9.96 3.90 -23.45
CA PHE A 215 10.32 3.76 -24.84
C PHE A 215 11.77 4.15 -25.10
N THR A 216 12.35 3.59 -26.14
CA THR A 216 13.62 4.03 -26.73
C THR A 216 13.36 4.66 -28.10
N ILE A 217 14.22 5.61 -28.46
CA ILE A 217 14.17 6.22 -29.80
C ILE A 217 15.08 5.42 -30.71
N GLY A 218 14.50 4.83 -31.77
CA GLY A 218 15.24 4.10 -32.78
C GLY A 218 16.06 5.00 -33.70
N THR A 219 16.89 4.41 -34.54
CA THR A 219 17.85 5.11 -35.43
C THR A 219 17.21 6.03 -36.46
N VAL A 220 15.92 5.84 -36.77
CA VAL A 220 15.14 6.67 -37.70
C VAL A 220 14.14 7.59 -36.95
N GLY A 221 14.32 7.72 -35.62
CA GLY A 221 13.45 8.60 -34.80
C GLY A 221 12.13 7.97 -34.38
N GLN A 222 11.86 6.69 -34.67
CA GLN A 222 10.67 5.99 -34.23
C GLN A 222 10.75 5.68 -32.72
N TYR A 223 9.60 5.72 -32.05
CA TYR A 223 9.48 5.26 -30.67
C TYR A 223 9.30 3.74 -30.64
N ILE A 224 10.21 3.06 -29.97
CA ILE A 224 10.18 1.62 -29.76
C ILE A 224 9.78 1.36 -28.32
N PHE A 225 8.66 0.67 -28.11
CA PHE A 225 8.16 0.30 -26.78
C PHE A 225 9.16 -0.63 -26.07
N ASN A 226 9.52 -0.28 -24.84
CA ASN A 226 10.27 -1.16 -23.96
C ASN A 226 9.28 -2.03 -23.20
N SER A 227 9.21 -3.31 -23.56
CA SER A 227 8.32 -4.26 -22.90
C SER A 227 8.61 -4.37 -21.40
N ILE A 228 7.58 -4.67 -20.62
CA ILE A 228 7.68 -4.87 -19.17
C ILE A 228 8.72 -5.96 -18.88
N GLY A 229 9.74 -5.62 -18.10
CA GLY A 229 10.83 -6.52 -17.77
C GLY A 229 11.95 -5.85 -16.96
N SER A 230 13.05 -6.57 -16.74
CA SER A 230 14.10 -6.16 -15.81
C SER A 230 14.85 -4.86 -16.14
N ASN A 231 14.69 -4.32 -17.35
CA ASN A 231 15.36 -3.08 -17.79
C ASN A 231 14.39 -2.02 -18.32
N SER A 232 13.09 -2.18 -18.04
CA SER A 232 12.07 -1.26 -18.49
C SER A 232 11.33 -0.68 -17.28
N SER A 233 11.00 0.61 -17.33
CA SER A 233 10.13 1.29 -16.37
C SER A 233 8.65 1.25 -16.79
N SER A 234 8.30 0.50 -17.83
CA SER A 234 6.91 0.34 -18.27
C SER A 234 6.06 -0.34 -17.19
N VAL A 235 4.93 0.27 -16.90
CA VAL A 235 3.92 -0.23 -15.94
C VAL A 235 2.57 -0.26 -16.66
N ASP A 236 1.95 -1.44 -16.70
CA ASP A 236 0.66 -1.64 -17.34
C ASP A 236 -0.50 -1.14 -16.47
N PHE A 237 -1.66 -0.97 -17.09
CA PHE A 237 -2.91 -0.66 -16.38
C PHE A 237 -3.34 -1.86 -15.52
N GLN A 238 -3.53 -1.62 -14.24
CA GLN A 238 -4.08 -2.61 -13.31
C GLN A 238 -5.61 -2.60 -13.38
N LEU A 239 -6.17 -3.02 -14.51
CA LEU A 239 -7.61 -3.05 -14.73
C LEU A 239 -8.05 -4.42 -15.26
N ASP A 240 -9.31 -4.78 -15.00
CA ASP A 240 -9.90 -5.97 -15.56
C ASP A 240 -9.94 -5.89 -17.08
N VAL A 241 -9.84 -7.06 -17.74
CA VAL A 241 -9.83 -7.16 -19.21
C VAL A 241 -11.09 -6.54 -19.83
N SER A 242 -12.22 -6.59 -19.15
CA SER A 242 -13.49 -6.00 -19.60
C SER A 242 -13.42 -4.47 -19.77
N GLU A 243 -12.50 -3.79 -19.07
CA GLU A 243 -12.35 -2.34 -19.16
C GLU A 243 -11.42 -1.88 -20.29
N GLN A 244 -10.74 -2.80 -20.98
CA GLN A 244 -9.79 -2.45 -22.05
C GLN A 244 -10.45 -1.67 -23.18
N THR A 245 -11.65 -2.06 -23.61
CA THR A 245 -12.40 -1.36 -24.65
C THR A 245 -12.72 0.09 -24.24
N ASN A 246 -13.16 0.29 -22.99
CA ASN A 246 -13.45 1.62 -22.46
C ASN A 246 -12.22 2.52 -22.43
N ILE A 247 -11.05 1.96 -22.08
CA ILE A 247 -9.78 2.69 -22.09
C ILE A 247 -9.42 3.10 -23.52
N ILE A 248 -9.51 2.17 -24.48
CA ILE A 248 -9.21 2.45 -25.89
C ILE A 248 -10.10 3.56 -26.43
N ILE A 249 -11.42 3.50 -26.17
CA ILE A 249 -12.37 4.55 -26.58
C ILE A 249 -11.99 5.91 -25.97
N ASN A 250 -11.65 5.95 -24.68
CA ASN A 250 -11.25 7.19 -24.04
C ASN A 250 -9.93 7.73 -24.61
N ILE A 251 -8.95 6.88 -24.86
CA ILE A 251 -7.68 7.26 -25.50
C ILE A 251 -7.95 7.87 -26.89
N LEU A 252 -8.76 7.19 -27.71
CA LEU A 252 -9.11 7.68 -29.04
C LEU A 252 -9.85 9.01 -28.98
N LYS A 253 -10.73 9.21 -28.02
CA LYS A 253 -11.42 10.47 -27.79
C LYS A 253 -10.43 11.61 -27.47
N TYR A 254 -9.48 11.39 -26.58
CA TYR A 254 -8.43 12.37 -26.29
C TYR A 254 -7.51 12.61 -27.49
N PHE A 255 -7.17 11.56 -28.21
CA PHE A 255 -6.33 11.68 -29.41
C PHE A 255 -7.05 12.46 -30.52
N GLY A 256 -8.34 12.24 -30.71
CA GLY A 256 -9.17 13.01 -31.64
C GLY A 256 -9.22 14.50 -31.31
N VAL A 257 -9.27 14.85 -30.02
CA VAL A 257 -9.17 16.25 -29.57
C VAL A 257 -7.82 16.84 -29.93
N VAL A 258 -6.72 16.10 -29.70
CA VAL A 258 -5.35 16.57 -29.99
C VAL A 258 -5.12 16.81 -31.49
N ILE A 259 -5.58 15.89 -32.34
CA ILE A 259 -5.44 16.02 -33.81
C ILE A 259 -6.56 16.86 -34.46
N ASN A 260 -7.51 17.32 -33.64
CA ASN A 260 -8.66 18.13 -34.10
C ASN A 260 -9.49 17.44 -35.19
N ASP A 261 -9.68 16.11 -35.05
CA ASP A 261 -10.51 15.31 -35.96
C ASP A 261 -11.91 15.08 -35.33
N PRO A 262 -12.95 15.77 -35.82
CA PRO A 262 -14.30 15.65 -35.26
C PRO A 262 -14.91 14.26 -35.44
N THR A 263 -14.53 13.53 -36.49
CA THR A 263 -15.10 12.19 -36.75
C THR A 263 -14.68 11.18 -35.69
N ILE A 264 -13.44 11.22 -35.23
CA ILE A 264 -12.95 10.35 -34.15
C ILE A 264 -13.65 10.70 -32.83
N ILE A 265 -13.85 12.00 -32.56
CA ILE A 265 -14.54 12.46 -31.35
C ILE A 265 -16.00 11.98 -31.35
N ASP A 266 -16.70 12.11 -32.47
CA ASP A 266 -18.11 11.73 -32.59
C ASP A 266 -18.31 10.22 -32.44
N VAL A 267 -17.48 9.40 -33.09
CA VAL A 267 -17.53 7.92 -32.96
C VAL A 267 -17.25 7.49 -31.52
N ALA A 268 -16.22 8.04 -30.89
CA ALA A 268 -15.89 7.71 -29.50
C ALA A 268 -16.99 8.17 -28.52
N ALA A 269 -17.64 9.30 -28.79
CA ALA A 269 -18.76 9.78 -27.98
C ALA A 269 -20.01 8.89 -28.13
N GLN A 270 -20.33 8.42 -29.34
CA GLN A 270 -21.43 7.50 -29.59
C GLN A 270 -21.23 6.16 -28.88
N GLU A 271 -20.04 5.58 -28.94
CA GLU A 271 -19.70 4.35 -28.21
C GLU A 271 -19.78 4.52 -26.69
N ALA A 272 -19.31 5.65 -26.18
CA ALA A 272 -19.43 5.94 -24.76
C ALA A 272 -20.89 6.06 -24.30
N GLN A 273 -21.76 6.68 -25.12
CA GLN A 273 -23.20 6.75 -24.84
C GLN A 273 -23.88 5.38 -24.92
N ALA A 274 -23.55 4.56 -25.90
CA ALA A 274 -24.08 3.20 -26.03
C ALA A 274 -23.72 2.35 -24.80
N THR A 275 -22.48 2.43 -24.34
CA THR A 275 -22.02 1.74 -23.12
C THR A 275 -22.78 2.24 -21.87
N GLU A 276 -23.01 3.55 -21.75
CA GLU A 276 -23.73 4.12 -20.63
C GLU A 276 -25.22 3.73 -20.60
N VAL A 277 -25.86 3.63 -21.76
CA VAL A 277 -27.25 3.14 -21.91
C VAL A 277 -27.35 1.67 -21.52
N ASN A 278 -26.40 0.84 -21.98
CA ASN A 278 -26.39 -0.60 -21.64
C ASN A 278 -26.11 -0.84 -20.15
N LEU A 279 -25.37 0.05 -19.48
CA LEU A 279 -25.15 -0.04 -18.04
C LEU A 279 -26.36 0.40 -17.20
N LYS A 280 -27.32 1.13 -17.80
CA LYS A 280 -28.53 1.65 -17.13
C LYS A 280 -29.78 0.83 -17.44
N SER A 281 -29.71 -0.08 -18.42
CA SER A 281 -30.79 -1.01 -18.80
C SER A 281 -30.68 -2.31 -18.01
#